data_d1f52588c8b34a1bca2db81b40efc1fc
#
_entry.id   d1f52588c8b34a1bca2db81b40efc1fc
#
_cell.length_a   1.000
_cell.length_b   1.000
_cell.length_c   1.000
_cell.angle_alpha   90.00
_cell.angle_beta   90.00
_cell.angle_gamma   90.00
#
_symmetry.space_group_name_H-M   'P 1'
#
loop_
_entity.id
_entity.type
_entity.pdbx_description
1 polymer ?
#
loop_
_entity_poly.entity_id
_entity_poly.type
_entity_poly.pdbx_seq_one_letter_code
_entity_poly.pdbx_strand_id
1 'polypeptide(L)' 'MEKIPLTLNQKEVLDFVISYYEFYDYMPSLKEIGEGYINNEKIIKSRSDKAANYLLKGLEARGWIKKEIGKHRAIRLL' A
#
# COMPACT_ATOMS: atom_id res chain seq x y z
N MET A 1 -17.05 10.78 5.88
CA MET A 1 -15.84 11.62 5.82
C MET A 1 -15.26 11.57 4.42
N GLU A 2 -15.06 12.72 3.82
CA GLU A 2 -14.48 12.77 2.48
C GLU A 2 -12.99 12.44 2.50
N LYS A 3 -12.57 11.65 1.53
CA LYS A 3 -11.16 11.32 1.36
C LYS A 3 -10.48 12.41 0.53
N ILE A 4 -9.26 12.74 0.90
CA ILE A 4 -8.47 13.74 0.19
C ILE A 4 -7.88 13.11 -1.08
N PRO A 5 -7.92 13.81 -2.23
CA PRO A 5 -7.34 13.28 -3.48
C PRO A 5 -5.87 12.90 -3.33
N LEU A 6 -5.45 11.88 -4.09
CA LEU A 6 -4.12 11.29 -4.01
C LEU A 6 -3.18 11.83 -5.08
N THR A 7 -1.88 11.84 -4.77
CA THR A 7 -0.85 12.01 -5.79
C THR A 7 -0.77 10.73 -6.64
N LEU A 8 -0.10 10.81 -7.79
CA LEU A 8 0.07 9.64 -8.68
C LEU A 8 0.78 8.50 -7.96
N ASN A 9 1.83 8.78 -7.20
CA ASN A 9 2.57 7.74 -6.47
C ASN A 9 1.72 7.11 -5.38
N GLN A 10 0.93 7.90 -4.67
CA GLN A 10 0.02 7.39 -3.65
C GLN A 10 -1.05 6.51 -4.26
N LYS A 11 -1.62 6.93 -5.39
CA LYS A 11 -2.63 6.13 -6.10
C LYS A 11 -2.05 4.83 -6.59
N GLU A 12 -0.83 4.85 -7.13
CA GLU A 12 -0.15 3.64 -7.59
C GLU A 12 0.01 2.62 -6.46
N VAL A 13 0.45 3.07 -5.29
CA VAL A 13 0.61 2.19 -4.12
C VAL A 13 -0.73 1.67 -3.63
N LEU A 14 -1.75 2.53 -3.57
CA LEU A 14 -3.08 2.10 -3.14
C LEU A 14 -3.66 1.05 -4.08
N ASP A 15 -3.57 1.28 -5.39
CA ASP A 15 -4.05 0.33 -6.39
C ASP A 15 -3.31 -1.00 -6.27
N PHE A 16 -2.00 -0.97 -6.00
CA PHE A 16 -1.21 -2.17 -5.77
C PHE A 16 -1.70 -2.94 -4.54
N VAL A 17 -1.95 -2.25 -3.44
CA VAL A 17 -2.44 -2.87 -2.20
C VAL A 17 -3.78 -3.56 -2.45
N ILE A 18 -4.69 -2.89 -3.15
CA ILE A 18 -6.01 -3.46 -3.46
C ILE A 18 -5.86 -4.70 -4.34
N SER A 19 -5.05 -4.63 -5.40
CA SER A 19 -4.82 -5.75 -6.31
C SER A 19 -4.15 -6.92 -5.59
N TYR A 20 -3.21 -6.64 -4.71
CA TYR A 20 -2.54 -7.66 -3.91
C TYR A 20 -3.54 -8.39 -3.02
N TYR A 21 -4.39 -7.65 -2.33
CA TYR A 21 -5.42 -8.23 -1.48
C TYR A 21 -6.40 -9.09 -2.30
N GLU A 22 -6.81 -8.60 -3.46
CA GLU A 22 -7.71 -9.35 -4.34
C GLU A 22 -7.11 -10.66 -4.81
N PHE A 23 -5.80 -10.69 -5.07
CA PHE A 23 -5.11 -11.88 -5.54
C PHE A 23 -4.82 -12.88 -4.43
N TYR A 24 -4.29 -12.40 -3.29
CA TYR A 24 -3.80 -13.28 -2.22
C TYR A 24 -4.77 -13.45 -1.05
N ASP A 25 -5.79 -12.62 -0.95
CA ASP A 25 -6.76 -12.63 0.15
C ASP A 25 -6.16 -12.21 1.50
N TYR A 26 -5.01 -11.52 1.47
CA TYR A 26 -4.41 -10.88 2.65
C TYR A 26 -3.61 -9.65 2.20
N MET A 27 -3.37 -8.74 3.14
CA MET A 27 -2.69 -7.49 2.83
C MET A 27 -1.18 -7.69 2.63
N PRO A 28 -0.54 -6.87 1.77
CA PRO A 28 0.91 -6.94 1.60
C PRO A 28 1.64 -6.38 2.82
N SER A 29 2.85 -6.88 3.06
CA SER A 29 3.77 -6.27 4.02
C SER A 29 4.44 -5.05 3.38
N LEU A 30 5.11 -4.24 4.20
CA LEU A 30 5.86 -3.09 3.71
C LEU A 30 6.89 -3.50 2.65
N LYS A 31 7.61 -4.59 2.92
CA LYS A 31 8.62 -5.11 2.00
C LYS A 31 8.00 -5.50 0.65
N GLU A 32 6.84 -6.15 0.68
CA GLU A 32 6.16 -6.57 -0.54
C GLU A 32 5.67 -5.39 -1.36
N ILE A 33 5.22 -4.32 -0.70
CA ILE A 33 4.86 -3.08 -1.38
C ILE A 33 6.10 -2.47 -2.04
N GLY A 34 7.22 -2.47 -1.33
CA GLY A 34 8.47 -1.95 -1.87
C GLY A 34 8.98 -2.74 -3.07
N GLU A 35 8.78 -4.05 -3.07
CA GLU A 35 9.18 -4.92 -4.19
C GLU A 35 8.27 -4.76 -5.40
N GLY A 36 6.97 -4.57 -5.18
CA GLY A 36 6.03 -4.28 -6.25
C GLY A 36 5.60 -5.46 -7.11
N TYR A 37 5.69 -6.70 -6.62
CA TYR A 37 5.32 -7.90 -7.36
C TYR A 37 4.02 -8.51 -6.87
N ILE A 38 3.22 -9.03 -7.81
CA ILE A 38 2.08 -9.90 -7.53
C ILE A 38 2.22 -11.10 -8.47
N ASN A 39 2.20 -12.32 -7.92
CA ASN A 39 2.31 -13.56 -8.69
C ASN A 39 3.54 -13.57 -9.60
N ASN A 40 4.68 -13.14 -9.06
CA ASN A 40 5.95 -13.04 -9.79
C ASN A 40 5.93 -12.05 -10.96
N GLU A 41 4.92 -11.23 -11.05
CA GLU A 41 4.80 -10.22 -12.09
C GLU A 41 5.02 -8.84 -11.50
N LYS A 42 5.86 -8.03 -12.15
CA LYS A 42 6.14 -6.67 -11.71
C LYS A 42 4.93 -5.78 -12.01
N ILE A 43 4.29 -5.27 -10.96
CA ILE A 43 3.10 -4.43 -11.09
C ILE A 43 3.43 -2.95 -10.98
N ILE A 44 4.26 -2.58 -10.00
CA ILE A 44 4.70 -1.22 -9.80
C ILE A 44 6.21 -1.19 -9.59
N LYS A 45 6.82 -0.03 -9.78
CA LYS A 45 8.27 0.10 -9.63
C LYS A 45 8.71 -0.20 -8.20
N SER A 46 9.92 -0.75 -8.06
CA SER A 46 10.51 -1.03 -6.75
C SER A 46 10.81 0.25 -6.00
N ARG A 47 10.60 0.21 -4.69
CA ARG A 47 10.88 1.31 -3.78
C ARG A 47 11.56 0.78 -2.54
N SER A 48 12.35 1.62 -1.87
CA SER A 48 12.88 1.27 -0.56
C SER A 48 11.74 1.19 0.46
N ASP A 49 12.00 0.49 1.57
CA ASP A 49 11.02 0.43 2.67
C ASP A 49 10.66 1.83 3.16
N LYS A 50 11.65 2.73 3.23
CA LYS A 50 11.43 4.10 3.67
C LYS A 50 10.49 4.84 2.72
N ALA A 51 10.70 4.71 1.41
CA ALA A 51 9.85 5.38 0.41
C ALA A 51 8.43 4.80 0.42
N ALA A 52 8.30 3.47 0.51
CA ALA A 52 6.99 2.82 0.59
C ALA A 52 6.25 3.26 1.85
N ASN A 53 6.94 3.31 2.99
CA ASN A 53 6.33 3.74 4.24
C ASN A 53 5.87 5.20 4.18
N TYR A 54 6.66 6.06 3.55
CA TYR A 54 6.28 7.46 3.35
C TYR A 54 4.96 7.58 2.58
N LEU A 55 4.82 6.80 1.51
CA LEU A 55 3.58 6.82 0.71
C LEU A 55 2.40 6.25 1.50
N LEU A 56 2.61 5.20 2.29
CA LEU A 56 1.56 4.66 3.16
C LEU A 56 1.11 5.67 4.20
N LYS A 57 2.04 6.41 4.80
CA LYS A 57 1.70 7.47 5.75
C LYS A 57 0.85 8.55 5.07
N GLY A 58 1.17 8.90 3.84
CA GLY A 58 0.36 9.85 3.07
C GLY A 58 -1.05 9.34 2.80
N LEU A 59 -1.18 8.05 2.47
CA LEU A 59 -2.49 7.42 2.27
C LEU A 59 -3.31 7.43 3.56
N GLU A 60 -2.68 7.13 4.68
CA GLU A 60 -3.35 7.13 5.97
C GLU A 60 -3.81 8.53 6.36
N ALA A 61 -2.95 9.53 6.18
CA ALA A 61 -3.28 10.91 6.49
C ALA A 61 -4.46 11.42 5.66
N ARG A 62 -4.65 10.89 4.46
CA ARG A 62 -5.72 11.29 3.56
C ARG A 62 -6.99 10.44 3.70
N GLY A 63 -7.00 9.49 4.64
CA GLY A 63 -8.21 8.71 4.96
C GLY A 63 -8.46 7.49 4.08
N TRP A 64 -7.45 7.03 3.33
CA TRP A 64 -7.62 5.89 2.43
C TRP A 64 -7.29 4.55 3.06
N ILE A 65 -6.38 4.53 4.02
CA ILE A 65 -5.99 3.32 4.73
C ILE A 65 -5.81 3.63 6.21
N LYS A 66 -5.74 2.57 7.01
CA LYS A 66 -5.34 2.66 8.41
C LYS A 66 -4.24 1.63 8.64
N LYS A 67 -3.15 2.07 9.29
CA LYS A 67 -2.07 1.16 9.69
C LYS A 67 -2.31 0.72 11.13
N GLU A 68 -2.17 -0.59 11.38
CA GLU A 68 -2.29 -1.15 12.71
C GLU A 68 -0.90 -1.38 13.28
N ILE A 69 -0.66 -0.84 14.49
CA ILE A 69 0.66 -0.92 15.14
C ILE A 69 0.94 -2.36 15.59
N GLY A 70 2.17 -2.80 15.38
CA GLY A 70 2.65 -4.08 15.88
C GLY A 70 2.30 -5.30 15.05
N LYS A 71 1.69 -5.12 13.90
CA LYS A 71 1.33 -6.23 13.01
C LYS A 71 2.16 -6.22 11.74
N HIS A 72 2.53 -7.41 11.26
CA HIS A 72 3.35 -7.55 10.05
C HIS A 72 2.59 -7.12 8.79
N ARG A 73 1.32 -7.55 8.65
CA ARG A 73 0.47 -7.17 7.51
C ARG A 73 -0.61 -6.23 8.01
N ALA A 74 -0.20 -5.02 8.33
CA ALA A 74 -0.93 -4.12 9.22
C ALA A 74 -1.77 -3.06 8.51
N ILE A 75 -2.10 -3.25 7.24
CA ILE A 75 -2.86 -2.27 6.47
C ILE A 75 -4.32 -2.67 6.43
N ARG A 76 -5.20 -1.69 6.62
CA ARG A 76 -6.64 -1.87 6.44
C ARG A 76 -7.17 -0.80 5.51
N LEU A 77 -7.94 -1.23 4.50
CA LEU A 77 -8.59 -0.29 3.59
C LEU A 77 -9.80 0.35 4.29
N LEU A 78 -9.99 1.63 4.07
CA LEU A 78 -11.12 2.38 4.66
C LEU A 78 -12.19 2.69 3.64
#